data_8368ab9ce21c46ada93cba5ffbd48b48
#
_entry.id   8368ab9ce21c46ada93cba5ffbd48b48
#
_cell.length_a   1.000
_cell.length_b   1.000
_cell.length_c   1.000
_cell.angle_alpha   90.00
_cell.angle_beta   90.00
_cell.angle_gamma   90.00
#
_symmetry.space_group_name_H-M   'P 1'
#
loop_
_entity.id
_entity.type
_entity.pdbx_description
1 polymer ?
#
loop_
_entity_poly.entity_id
_entity_poly.type
_entity_poly.pdbx_seq_one_letter_code
_entity_poly.pdbx_strand_id
1 'polypeptide(L)'
;NVQDPETGRLSYGGLLSPHTNKLKGMGRPPVDGAPRSCDTLNGNCVLIPHRVAERVGNLDGIFTHKMGDMDYGYRCVQAGASLCATGVYVGTCERHGEPDPWRRPGATLRERYRALIGPKGLPVREWKEFCRRYAGPWWVLYWLAPYVKALALPRG
;
A
#
# COMPACT_ATOMS: atom_id res chain seq x y z
N ASN A 1 -4.35 -14.09 -0.35
CA ASN A 1 -3.09 -14.09 -1.09
C ASN A 1 -3.32 -14.54 -2.53
N VAL A 2 -2.72 -13.87 -3.50
CA VAL A 2 -2.71 -14.26 -4.92
C VAL A 2 -1.27 -14.33 -5.42
N GLN A 3 -1.03 -15.17 -6.42
CA GLN A 3 0.31 -15.37 -6.99
C GLN A 3 0.43 -14.73 -8.38
N ASP A 4 1.64 -14.38 -8.73
CA ASP A 4 1.99 -13.97 -10.08
C ASP A 4 1.94 -15.17 -11.03
N PRO A 5 1.25 -15.09 -12.17
CA PRO A 5 1.05 -16.24 -13.06
C PRO A 5 2.35 -16.71 -13.73
N GLU A 6 3.33 -15.84 -13.93
CA GLU A 6 4.60 -16.19 -14.59
C GLU A 6 5.61 -16.76 -13.60
N THR A 7 5.72 -16.17 -12.41
CA THR A 7 6.76 -16.54 -11.44
C THR A 7 6.27 -17.49 -10.35
N GLY A 8 4.95 -17.66 -10.19
CA GLY A 8 4.34 -18.44 -9.10
C GLY A 8 4.54 -17.83 -7.71
N ARG A 9 5.16 -16.65 -7.61
CA ARG A 9 5.45 -16.00 -6.34
C ARG A 9 4.28 -15.14 -5.86
N LEU A 10 4.21 -14.91 -4.56
CA LEU A 10 3.22 -14.02 -3.96
C LEU A 10 3.27 -12.62 -4.61
N SER A 11 2.23 -12.24 -5.29
CA SER A 11 2.07 -10.91 -5.92
C SER A 11 1.36 -9.94 -4.99
N TYR A 12 0.17 -10.26 -4.49
CA TYR A 12 -0.62 -9.40 -3.61
C TYR A 12 -1.26 -10.21 -2.47
N GLY A 13 -1.56 -9.53 -1.35
CA GLY A 13 -2.18 -10.16 -0.19
C GLY A 13 -2.09 -9.31 1.06
N GLY A 14 -2.07 -9.95 2.22
CA GLY A 14 -1.89 -9.29 3.50
C GLY A 14 -0.52 -8.61 3.60
N LEU A 15 -0.44 -7.54 4.37
CA LEU A 15 0.77 -6.79 4.63
C LEU A 15 1.04 -6.71 6.13
N LEU A 16 2.31 -6.87 6.50
CA LEU A 16 2.81 -6.71 7.86
C LEU A 16 3.52 -5.37 7.99
N SER A 17 3.23 -4.65 9.06
CA SER A 17 3.87 -3.39 9.40
C SER A 17 4.63 -3.54 10.73
N PRO A 18 5.87 -4.03 10.72
CA PRO A 18 6.59 -4.44 11.92
C PRO A 18 7.00 -3.27 12.82
N HIS A 19 6.78 -2.04 12.41
CA HIS A 19 7.20 -0.84 13.13
C HIS A 19 6.02 0.04 13.54
N THR A 20 6.25 0.87 14.57
CA THR A 20 5.33 1.95 14.96
C THR A 20 4.99 2.90 13.81
N ASN A 21 5.88 2.98 12.82
CA ASN A 21 5.65 3.66 11.57
C ASN A 21 5.13 2.68 10.53
N LYS A 22 3.84 2.69 10.30
CA LYS A 22 3.11 1.83 9.37
C LYS A 22 3.44 2.02 7.88
N LEU A 23 4.39 2.89 7.56
CA LEU A 23 4.79 3.21 6.17
C LEU A 23 6.12 2.60 5.76
N LYS A 24 6.89 2.02 6.71
CA LYS A 24 8.21 1.47 6.45
C LYS A 24 8.28 -0.02 6.71
N GLY A 25 9.09 -0.71 5.89
CA GLY A 25 9.46 -2.10 6.12
C GLY A 25 8.27 -3.05 6.04
N MET A 26 7.29 -2.75 5.21
CA MET A 26 6.14 -3.64 5.02
C MET A 26 6.60 -4.99 4.51
N GLY A 27 6.40 -5.99 5.33
CA GLY A 27 6.57 -7.39 5.00
C GLY A 27 5.29 -8.02 4.46
N ARG A 28 5.38 -9.30 4.15
CA ARG A 28 4.23 -10.14 3.79
C ARG A 28 4.23 -11.38 4.66
N PRO A 29 3.06 -11.84 5.14
CA PRO A 29 3.00 -13.11 5.85
C PRO A 29 3.38 -14.26 4.90
N PRO A 30 3.99 -15.34 5.43
CA PRO A 30 4.31 -16.51 4.62
C PRO A 30 3.04 -17.17 4.08
N VAL A 31 3.20 -17.89 2.96
CA VAL A 31 2.17 -18.73 2.35
C VAL A 31 2.60 -20.18 2.60
N ASP A 32 2.21 -20.72 3.75
CA ASP A 32 2.70 -22.00 4.30
C ASP A 32 1.56 -22.97 4.68
N GLY A 33 0.39 -22.76 4.13
CA GLY A 33 -0.80 -23.58 4.38
C GLY A 33 -1.68 -23.07 5.53
N ALA A 34 -1.16 -22.24 6.43
CA ALA A 34 -1.92 -21.71 7.57
C ALA A 34 -2.28 -20.23 7.38
N PRO A 35 -3.51 -19.81 7.74
CA PRO A 35 -3.86 -18.38 7.75
C PRO A 35 -2.95 -17.60 8.72
N ARG A 36 -2.53 -16.40 8.31
CA ARG A 36 -1.64 -15.54 9.08
C ARG A 36 -2.25 -14.17 9.29
N SER A 37 -2.16 -13.65 10.51
CA SER A 37 -2.57 -12.28 10.81
C SER A 37 -1.76 -11.28 10.00
N CYS A 38 -2.39 -10.17 9.63
CA CYS A 38 -1.75 -9.05 8.97
C CYS A 38 -2.32 -7.72 9.47
N ASP A 39 -1.58 -6.63 9.25
CA ASP A 39 -1.93 -5.29 9.75
C ASP A 39 -2.77 -4.50 8.75
N THR A 40 -2.57 -4.77 7.47
CA THR A 40 -3.34 -4.19 6.38
C THR A 40 -3.29 -5.12 5.15
N LEU A 41 -3.81 -4.68 4.02
CA LEU A 41 -4.00 -5.52 2.85
C LEU A 41 -3.79 -4.77 1.52
N ASN A 42 -3.61 -5.54 0.45
CA ASN A 42 -3.86 -5.11 -0.92
C ASN A 42 -5.22 -5.64 -1.38
N GLY A 43 -5.99 -4.82 -2.07
CA GLY A 43 -7.39 -5.05 -2.42
C GLY A 43 -7.66 -6.03 -3.56
N ASN A 44 -6.68 -6.84 -4.02
CA ASN A 44 -6.83 -7.70 -5.20
C ASN A 44 -7.84 -8.86 -5.02
N CYS A 45 -7.89 -9.43 -3.82
CA CYS A 45 -8.88 -10.46 -3.47
C CYS A 45 -9.10 -10.42 -1.97
N VAL A 46 -10.21 -9.86 -1.53
CA VAL A 46 -10.55 -9.66 -0.12
C VAL A 46 -11.99 -10.06 0.14
N LEU A 47 -12.20 -10.88 1.14
CA LEU A 47 -13.53 -11.18 1.69
C LEU A 47 -13.75 -10.31 2.92
N ILE A 48 -14.79 -9.49 2.89
CA ILE A 48 -15.14 -8.58 4.00
C ILE A 48 -16.50 -9.02 4.53
N PRO A 49 -16.59 -9.49 5.80
CA PRO A 49 -17.87 -9.79 6.42
C PRO A 49 -18.76 -8.55 6.49
N HIS A 50 -20.06 -8.69 6.20
CA HIS A 50 -21.02 -7.59 6.17
C HIS A 50 -20.96 -6.71 7.43
N ARG A 51 -20.92 -7.34 8.63
CA ARG A 51 -20.80 -6.64 9.91
C ARG A 51 -19.55 -5.74 10.02
N VAL A 52 -18.46 -6.10 9.33
CA VAL A 52 -17.23 -5.28 9.30
C VAL A 52 -17.44 -4.11 8.36
N ALA A 53 -18.03 -4.34 7.19
CA ALA A 53 -18.35 -3.29 6.23
C ALA A 53 -19.33 -2.26 6.81
N GLU A 54 -20.35 -2.69 7.53
CA GLU A 54 -21.27 -1.78 8.24
C GLU A 54 -20.57 -0.91 9.29
N ARG A 55 -19.63 -1.49 10.05
CA ARG A 55 -18.90 -0.77 11.11
C ARG A 55 -17.87 0.20 10.56
N VAL A 56 -17.13 -0.20 9.52
CA VAL A 56 -15.99 0.56 8.96
C VAL A 56 -16.44 1.53 7.86
N GLY A 57 -17.56 1.24 7.21
CA GLY A 57 -18.05 1.96 6.06
C GLY A 57 -17.33 1.55 4.77
N ASN A 58 -17.39 2.39 3.77
CA ASN A 58 -16.79 2.14 2.45
C ASN A 58 -15.33 2.59 2.40
N LEU A 59 -14.66 2.33 1.27
CA LEU A 59 -13.37 2.94 0.94
C LEU A 59 -13.47 4.47 1.03
N ASP A 60 -12.43 5.10 1.56
CA ASP A 60 -12.40 6.57 1.67
C ASP A 60 -12.13 7.19 0.30
N GLY A 61 -13.08 8.00 -0.17
CA GLY A 61 -13.04 8.67 -1.47
C GLY A 61 -11.90 9.68 -1.65
N ILE A 62 -11.13 9.96 -0.58
CA ILE A 62 -9.92 10.76 -0.72
C ILE A 62 -8.84 10.02 -1.51
N PHE A 63 -8.84 8.69 -1.47
CA PHE A 63 -7.86 7.84 -2.15
C PHE A 63 -8.42 7.36 -3.49
N THR A 64 -7.86 7.87 -4.57
CA THR A 64 -8.37 7.59 -5.92
C THR A 64 -7.78 6.34 -6.56
N HIS A 65 -6.56 5.95 -6.19
CA HIS A 65 -5.89 4.81 -6.82
C HIS A 65 -5.02 4.00 -5.84
N LYS A 66 -4.06 4.62 -5.18
CA LYS A 66 -3.19 3.96 -4.19
C LYS A 66 -3.68 4.23 -2.77
N MET A 67 -3.28 3.39 -1.85
CA MET A 67 -3.48 3.57 -0.40
C MET A 67 -4.91 3.34 0.10
N GLY A 68 -5.93 3.34 -0.75
CA GLY A 68 -7.31 3.15 -0.31
C GLY A 68 -7.58 1.79 0.32
N ASP A 69 -7.02 0.74 -0.25
CA ASP A 69 -7.07 -0.63 0.28
C ASP A 69 -6.30 -0.76 1.60
N MET A 70 -5.12 -0.15 1.67
CA MET A 70 -4.31 -0.14 2.89
C MET A 70 -4.99 0.68 4.01
N ASP A 71 -5.55 1.85 3.69
CA ASP A 71 -6.35 2.64 4.63
C ASP A 71 -7.52 1.84 5.16
N TYR A 72 -8.24 1.15 4.27
CA TYR A 72 -9.37 0.32 4.65
C TYR A 72 -8.95 -0.80 5.62
N GLY A 73 -7.86 -1.50 5.32
CA GLY A 73 -7.30 -2.52 6.20
C GLY A 73 -6.96 -1.98 7.59
N TYR A 74 -6.28 -0.85 7.67
CA TYR A 74 -5.97 -0.20 8.97
C TYR A 74 -7.23 0.22 9.72
N ARG A 75 -8.25 0.76 9.04
CA ARG A 75 -9.52 1.10 9.68
C ARG A 75 -10.26 -0.13 10.20
N CYS A 76 -10.21 -1.24 9.48
CA CYS A 76 -10.76 -2.50 9.96
C CYS A 76 -10.11 -2.93 11.29
N VAL A 77 -8.78 -2.91 11.35
CA VAL A 77 -8.04 -3.24 12.59
C VAL A 77 -8.36 -2.26 13.72
N GLN A 78 -8.42 -0.96 13.44
CA GLN A 78 -8.81 0.06 14.42
C GLN A 78 -10.23 -0.12 14.94
N ALA A 79 -11.13 -0.65 14.12
CA ALA A 79 -12.50 -1.00 14.51
C ALA A 79 -12.60 -2.35 15.25
N GLY A 80 -11.47 -3.00 15.56
CA GLY A 80 -11.41 -4.27 16.30
C GLY A 80 -11.62 -5.52 15.44
N ALA A 81 -11.55 -5.42 14.10
CA ALA A 81 -11.57 -6.59 13.24
C ALA A 81 -10.16 -7.20 13.12
N SER A 82 -10.09 -8.52 13.01
CA SER A 82 -8.86 -9.24 12.71
C SER A 82 -8.72 -9.42 11.20
N LEU A 83 -7.57 -9.04 10.65
CA LEU A 83 -7.22 -9.30 9.26
C LEU A 83 -6.37 -10.57 9.18
N CYS A 84 -6.74 -11.47 8.27
CA CYS A 84 -5.98 -12.70 8.02
C CYS A 84 -5.69 -12.84 6.53
N ALA A 85 -4.43 -13.09 6.20
CA ALA A 85 -4.02 -13.53 4.88
C ALA A 85 -4.21 -15.05 4.78
N THR A 86 -4.72 -15.54 3.65
CA THR A 86 -4.87 -16.98 3.40
C THR A 86 -3.50 -17.66 3.38
N GLY A 87 -3.40 -18.88 3.95
CA GLY A 87 -2.17 -19.66 3.89
C GLY A 87 -1.90 -20.28 2.51
N VAL A 88 -2.81 -20.11 1.57
CA VAL A 88 -2.74 -20.62 0.20
C VAL A 88 -3.07 -19.52 -0.80
N TYR A 89 -2.65 -19.71 -2.05
CA TYR A 89 -3.07 -18.82 -3.13
C TYR A 89 -4.50 -19.15 -3.55
N VAL A 90 -5.34 -18.12 -3.64
CA VAL A 90 -6.76 -18.23 -4.03
C VAL A 90 -7.00 -17.79 -5.48
N GLY A 91 -5.94 -17.38 -6.17
CA GLY A 91 -6.01 -16.94 -7.57
C GLY A 91 -4.68 -16.41 -8.05
N THR A 92 -4.67 -15.92 -9.28
CA THR A 92 -3.51 -15.32 -9.93
C THR A 92 -3.77 -13.84 -10.22
N CYS A 93 -2.75 -13.02 -10.07
CA CYS A 93 -2.75 -11.61 -10.46
C CYS A 93 -1.33 -11.21 -10.79
N GLU A 94 -1.11 -10.73 -12.01
CA GLU A 94 0.19 -10.24 -12.45
C GLU A 94 0.68 -9.14 -11.51
N ARG A 95 1.94 -9.24 -11.12
CA ARG A 95 2.56 -8.19 -10.31
C ARG A 95 2.94 -7.02 -11.19
N HIS A 96 2.23 -5.92 -11.07
CA HIS A 96 2.65 -4.66 -11.67
C HIS A 96 3.85 -4.10 -10.92
N GLY A 97 5.02 -4.67 -11.22
CA GLY A 97 6.28 -4.46 -10.49
C GLY A 97 7.22 -3.44 -11.11
N GLU A 98 6.72 -2.54 -11.96
CA GLU A 98 7.51 -1.42 -12.40
C GLU A 98 7.95 -0.57 -11.19
N PRO A 99 9.25 -0.21 -11.11
CA PRO A 99 9.71 0.76 -10.13
C PRO A 99 8.83 2.01 -10.22
N ASP A 100 8.58 2.65 -9.08
CA ASP A 100 7.80 3.89 -9.07
C ASP A 100 8.22 4.76 -10.28
N PRO A 101 7.28 5.18 -11.14
CA PRO A 101 7.63 5.84 -12.42
C PRO A 101 8.51 7.09 -12.25
N TRP A 102 8.42 7.73 -11.08
CA TRP A 102 9.24 8.90 -10.74
C TRP A 102 10.70 8.55 -10.39
N ARG A 103 11.02 7.27 -10.21
CA ARG A 103 12.39 6.76 -9.96
C ARG A 103 13.09 6.29 -11.25
N ARG A 104 12.43 6.38 -12.40
CA ARG A 104 13.00 5.90 -13.67
C ARG A 104 14.32 6.62 -13.95
N PRO A 105 15.41 5.87 -14.20
CA PRO A 105 16.69 6.45 -14.64
C PRO A 105 16.49 7.27 -15.93
N GLY A 106 17.21 8.38 -16.06
CA GLY A 106 17.15 9.23 -17.26
C GLY A 106 15.92 10.15 -17.37
N ALA A 107 14.93 10.03 -16.46
CA ALA A 107 13.78 10.92 -16.49
C ALA A 107 14.15 12.34 -16.06
N THR A 108 13.62 13.34 -16.78
CA THR A 108 13.75 14.76 -16.43
C THR A 108 13.04 15.07 -15.11
N LEU A 109 13.41 16.15 -14.43
CA LEU A 109 12.75 16.59 -13.20
C LEU A 109 11.24 16.79 -13.39
N ARG A 110 10.82 17.33 -14.54
CA ARG A 110 9.42 17.57 -14.87
C ARG A 110 8.65 16.25 -14.99
N GLU A 111 9.22 15.26 -15.66
CA GLU A 111 8.63 13.92 -15.79
C GLU A 111 8.54 13.21 -14.45
N ARG A 112 9.62 13.24 -13.66
CA ARG A 112 9.63 12.67 -12.29
C ARG A 112 8.56 13.28 -11.41
N TYR A 113 8.48 14.61 -11.40
CA TYR A 113 7.52 15.32 -10.56
C TYR A 113 6.08 15.03 -11.00
N ARG A 114 5.81 15.06 -12.32
CA ARG A 114 4.49 14.71 -12.87
C ARG A 114 4.10 13.26 -12.53
N ALA A 115 5.04 12.32 -12.65
CA ALA A 115 4.80 10.92 -12.29
C ALA A 115 4.59 10.76 -10.76
N LEU A 116 5.34 11.51 -9.94
CA LEU A 116 5.22 11.45 -8.49
C LEU A 116 3.86 11.95 -7.98
N ILE A 117 3.38 13.08 -8.51
CA ILE A 117 2.08 13.64 -8.08
C ILE A 117 0.88 13.03 -8.80
N GLY A 118 1.13 12.21 -9.82
CA GLY A 118 0.07 11.54 -10.60
C GLY A 118 -0.62 10.41 -9.82
N PRO A 119 -1.77 9.89 -10.32
CA PRO A 119 -2.59 8.89 -9.61
C PRO A 119 -1.83 7.62 -9.23
N LYS A 120 -0.91 7.15 -10.09
CA LYS A 120 -0.05 5.99 -9.82
C LYS A 120 1.18 6.31 -8.95
N GLY A 121 1.41 7.57 -8.64
CA GLY A 121 2.48 8.05 -7.78
C GLY A 121 2.04 8.21 -6.32
N LEU A 122 2.38 9.37 -5.76
CA LEU A 122 2.01 9.83 -4.42
C LEU A 122 1.34 11.21 -4.55
N PRO A 123 0.04 11.29 -4.93
CA PRO A 123 -0.67 12.55 -5.06
C PRO A 123 -0.60 13.31 -3.73
N VAL A 124 -0.33 14.60 -3.80
CA VAL A 124 0.05 15.42 -2.63
C VAL A 124 -0.99 15.35 -1.51
N ARG A 125 -2.27 15.45 -1.86
CA ARG A 125 -3.38 15.42 -0.91
C ARG A 125 -3.58 14.04 -0.29
N GLU A 126 -3.60 13.01 -1.12
CA GLU A 126 -3.82 11.62 -0.69
C GLU A 126 -2.66 11.14 0.20
N TRP A 127 -1.42 11.37 -0.25
CA TRP A 127 -0.22 11.00 0.50
C TRP A 127 -0.10 11.76 1.81
N LYS A 128 -0.47 13.06 1.83
CA LYS A 128 -0.53 13.84 3.06
C LYS A 128 -1.48 13.21 4.08
N GLU A 129 -2.69 12.88 3.64
CA GLU A 129 -3.70 12.31 4.53
C GLU A 129 -3.28 10.92 5.03
N PHE A 130 -2.72 10.09 4.16
CA PHE A 130 -2.21 8.78 4.55
C PHE A 130 -1.08 8.88 5.59
N CYS A 131 -0.11 9.77 5.38
CA CYS A 131 0.94 10.04 6.35
C CYS A 131 0.39 10.55 7.68
N ARG A 132 -0.57 11.49 7.65
CA ARG A 132 -1.20 12.03 8.85
C ARG A 132 -1.87 10.96 9.69
N ARG A 133 -2.52 9.99 9.04
CA ARG A 133 -3.21 8.86 9.72
C ARG A 133 -2.24 7.83 10.30
N TYR A 134 -1.15 7.53 9.59
CA TYR A 134 -0.40 6.30 9.84
C TYR A 134 1.11 6.48 10.07
N ALA A 135 1.68 7.66 9.87
CA ALA A 135 3.12 7.89 10.04
C ALA A 135 3.54 8.36 11.44
N GLY A 136 2.58 8.50 12.38
CA GLY A 136 2.86 8.96 13.74
C GLY A 136 3.29 10.43 13.79
N PRO A 137 3.99 10.86 14.86
CA PRO A 137 4.30 12.29 15.09
C PRO A 137 5.17 12.93 14.00
N TRP A 138 5.94 12.12 13.29
CA TRP A 138 6.85 12.58 12.23
C TRP A 138 6.20 12.60 10.83
N TRP A 139 4.88 12.55 10.74
CA TRP A 139 4.12 12.43 9.49
C TRP A 139 4.48 13.49 8.44
N VAL A 140 4.80 14.73 8.87
CA VAL A 140 5.19 15.81 7.95
C VAL A 140 6.48 15.47 7.20
N LEU A 141 7.48 14.91 7.90
CA LEU A 141 8.74 14.50 7.28
C LEU A 141 8.51 13.35 6.27
N TYR A 142 7.66 12.38 6.61
CA TYR A 142 7.31 11.30 5.69
C TYR A 142 6.55 11.79 4.47
N TRP A 143 5.65 12.75 4.67
CA TRP A 143 4.92 13.38 3.58
C TRP A 143 5.86 14.12 2.62
N LEU A 144 6.78 14.94 3.12
CA LEU A 144 7.68 15.74 2.29
C LEU A 144 8.82 14.92 1.64
N ALA A 145 9.29 13.86 2.30
CA ALA A 145 10.47 13.11 1.89
C ALA A 145 10.48 12.64 0.43
N PRO A 146 9.42 12.07 -0.17
CA PRO A 146 9.45 11.65 -1.57
C PRO A 146 9.60 12.82 -2.55
N TYR A 147 9.02 13.98 -2.24
CA TYR A 147 9.10 15.17 -3.09
C TYR A 147 10.51 15.77 -3.07
N VAL A 148 11.13 15.88 -1.89
CA VAL A 148 12.53 16.31 -1.75
C VAL A 148 13.47 15.31 -2.43
N LYS A 149 13.24 14.01 -2.23
CA LYS A 149 14.05 12.96 -2.85
C LYS A 149 13.98 12.99 -4.38
N ALA A 150 12.82 13.26 -4.95
CA ALA A 150 12.66 13.37 -6.41
C ALA A 150 13.49 14.51 -7.00
N LEU A 151 13.74 15.59 -6.25
CA LEU A 151 14.61 16.69 -6.64
C LEU A 151 16.11 16.34 -6.54
N ALA A 152 16.48 15.48 -5.57
CA ALA A 152 17.87 15.11 -5.28
C ALA A 152 18.40 13.94 -6.11
N LEU A 153 17.55 13.22 -6.84
CA LEU A 153 18.00 12.12 -7.70
C LEU A 153 18.86 12.65 -8.88
N PRO A 154 19.99 11.99 -9.21
CA PRO A 154 20.85 12.44 -10.29
C PRO A 154 20.06 12.57 -11.60
N ARG A 155 20.38 13.64 -12.33
CA ARG A 155 19.93 13.83 -13.70
C ARG A 155 20.75 12.86 -14.54
N GLY A 156 20.14 11.90 -15.20
CA GLY A 156 20.81 11.03 -16.16
C GLY A 156 21.31 11.81 -17.36
#